data_08fb5ac57f6c7e0eb3f90bbf831d0759
#
_entry.id   08fb5ac57f6c7e0eb3f90bbf831d0759
#
_cell.length_a   1.000
_cell.length_b   1.000
_cell.length_c   1.000
_cell.angle_alpha   90.00
_cell.angle_beta   90.00
_cell.angle_gamma   90.00
#
_symmetry.space_group_name_H-M   'P 1'
#
loop_
_entity.id
_entity.type
_entity.pdbx_description
1 polymer ?
#
loop_
_entity_poly.entity_id
_entity_poly.type
_entity_poly.pdbx_seq_one_letter_code
_entity_poly.pdbx_strand_id
1 'polypeptide(L)'
;TVVAYLAVKAYGKENVVGVMMPNGGQKDLSDSKRVCDLLGIKSLTVNIGDTYKALTEAVYVNLMDDVSNGILNNEIPNQYSTNTPARLRMTALYGVAAILGGRVLNTGNRSEDVLGFSTFYGDSAGSYGPICDYTVSEVRQIGLALGAPEDLVMKAPDDGMCGSTDEQNLSKQLNIPNFTYERLDHLIRREMNEVDFTVDEINRIVELYNKMKFKIEIIQMP
;
A
#
# COMPACT_ATOMS: atom_id res chain seq x y z
N THR A 1 2.95 -7.32 -7.43
CA THR A 1 3.69 -8.27 -8.31
C THR A 1 4.28 -9.39 -7.48
N VAL A 2 5.27 -9.17 -6.61
CA VAL A 2 6.06 -10.21 -5.93
C VAL A 2 5.20 -11.17 -5.08
N VAL A 3 4.24 -10.66 -4.31
CA VAL A 3 3.32 -11.48 -3.51
C VAL A 3 2.52 -12.47 -4.38
N ALA A 4 2.11 -12.07 -5.59
CA ALA A 4 1.41 -12.98 -6.50
C ALA A 4 2.31 -14.15 -6.96
N TYR A 5 3.58 -13.87 -7.27
CA TYR A 5 4.57 -14.90 -7.62
C TYR A 5 4.85 -15.86 -6.45
N LEU A 6 4.99 -15.33 -5.23
CA LEU A 6 5.13 -16.13 -4.01
C LEU A 6 3.91 -17.01 -3.78
N ALA A 7 2.70 -16.46 -3.94
CA ALA A 7 1.45 -17.19 -3.76
C ALA A 7 1.32 -18.35 -4.75
N VAL A 8 1.62 -18.10 -6.03
CA VAL A 8 1.58 -19.16 -7.06
C VAL A 8 2.61 -20.24 -6.78
N LYS A 9 3.82 -19.87 -6.33
CA LYS A 9 4.85 -20.83 -5.95
C LYS A 9 4.45 -21.69 -4.75
N ALA A 10 3.74 -21.11 -3.79
CA ALA A 10 3.35 -21.78 -2.55
C ALA A 10 2.08 -22.63 -2.70
N TYR A 11 1.09 -22.16 -3.47
CA TYR A 11 -0.25 -22.74 -3.49
C TYR A 11 -0.68 -23.30 -4.85
N GLY A 12 0.08 -23.05 -5.93
CA GLY A 12 -0.34 -23.37 -7.29
C GLY A 12 -1.24 -22.27 -7.88
N LYS A 13 -1.15 -22.08 -9.19
CA LYS A 13 -1.88 -21.00 -9.91
C LYS A 13 -3.40 -21.13 -9.84
N GLU A 14 -3.91 -22.36 -9.70
CA GLU A 14 -5.33 -22.66 -9.60
C GLU A 14 -5.95 -22.19 -8.27
N ASN A 15 -5.13 -21.96 -7.25
CA ASN A 15 -5.54 -21.52 -5.92
C ASN A 15 -5.27 -20.03 -5.67
N VAL A 16 -4.81 -19.29 -6.69
CA VAL A 16 -4.51 -17.86 -6.59
C VAL A 16 -5.43 -17.06 -7.49
N VAL A 17 -6.00 -16.00 -6.96
CA VAL A 17 -6.86 -15.07 -7.71
C VAL A 17 -6.32 -13.64 -7.56
N GLY A 18 -6.05 -12.99 -8.69
CA GLY A 18 -5.72 -11.57 -8.73
C GLY A 18 -6.99 -10.72 -8.77
N VAL A 19 -7.12 -9.74 -7.88
CA VAL A 19 -8.26 -8.83 -7.87
C VAL A 19 -7.79 -7.41 -8.12
N MET A 20 -8.19 -6.87 -9.27
CA MET A 20 -7.94 -5.47 -9.65
C MET A 20 -9.10 -4.61 -9.17
N MET A 21 -8.80 -3.54 -8.44
CA MET A 21 -9.84 -2.69 -7.84
C MET A 21 -9.62 -1.22 -8.19
N PRO A 22 -9.88 -0.83 -9.46
CA PRO A 22 -9.74 0.56 -9.87
C PRO A 22 -10.77 1.45 -9.18
N ASN A 23 -10.36 2.70 -8.92
CA ASN A 23 -11.27 3.77 -8.50
C ASN A 23 -11.60 4.63 -9.74
N GLY A 24 -12.66 4.26 -10.46
CA GLY A 24 -12.99 4.87 -11.75
C GLY A 24 -12.02 4.47 -12.86
N GLY A 25 -11.53 5.44 -13.62
CA GLY A 25 -10.62 5.24 -14.77
C GLY A 25 -9.14 5.22 -14.37
N GLN A 26 -8.68 4.20 -13.69
CA GLN A 26 -7.26 4.05 -13.30
C GLN A 26 -6.40 3.54 -14.45
N LYS A 27 -5.20 4.15 -14.64
CA LYS A 27 -4.32 3.87 -15.79
C LYS A 27 -3.49 2.57 -15.66
N ASP A 28 -3.21 2.09 -14.44
CA ASP A 28 -2.25 0.99 -14.19
C ASP A 28 -2.84 -0.43 -14.19
N LEU A 29 -4.04 -0.61 -14.71
CA LEU A 29 -4.67 -1.94 -14.82
C LEU A 29 -3.91 -2.89 -15.75
N SER A 30 -3.18 -2.36 -16.73
CA SER A 30 -2.41 -3.15 -17.69
C SER A 30 -1.31 -3.97 -17.03
N ASP A 31 -0.58 -3.39 -16.08
CA ASP A 31 0.49 -4.08 -15.35
C ASP A 31 -0.06 -5.19 -14.46
N SER A 32 -1.13 -4.89 -13.73
CA SER A 32 -1.81 -5.87 -12.89
C SER A 32 -2.38 -7.05 -13.70
N LYS A 33 -2.99 -6.73 -14.86
CA LYS A 33 -3.47 -7.76 -15.78
C LYS A 33 -2.33 -8.59 -16.35
N ARG A 34 -1.23 -7.94 -16.77
CA ARG A 34 -0.02 -8.62 -17.26
C ARG A 34 0.56 -9.59 -16.23
N VAL A 35 0.61 -9.23 -14.96
CA VAL A 35 1.03 -10.15 -13.89
C VAL A 35 0.14 -11.39 -13.82
N CYS A 36 -1.18 -11.20 -13.85
CA CYS A 36 -2.12 -12.31 -13.82
C CYS A 36 -1.97 -13.23 -15.05
N ASP A 37 -1.82 -12.64 -16.24
CA ASP A 37 -1.65 -13.38 -17.49
C ASP A 37 -0.34 -14.19 -17.51
N LEU A 38 0.77 -13.60 -17.04
CA LEU A 38 2.08 -14.26 -16.94
C LEU A 38 2.06 -15.43 -15.97
N LEU A 39 1.37 -15.29 -14.85
CA LEU A 39 1.23 -16.34 -13.84
C LEU A 39 0.17 -17.40 -14.22
N GLY A 40 -0.67 -17.11 -15.23
CA GLY A 40 -1.78 -17.95 -15.61
C GLY A 40 -2.84 -18.10 -14.51
N ILE A 41 -3.02 -17.07 -13.67
CA ILE A 41 -3.99 -17.07 -12.58
C ILE A 41 -5.31 -16.40 -13.01
N LYS A 42 -6.39 -16.80 -12.35
CA LYS A 42 -7.68 -16.12 -12.51
C LYS A 42 -7.57 -14.66 -12.08
N SER A 43 -8.13 -13.75 -12.88
CA SER A 43 -8.21 -12.33 -12.55
C SER A 43 -9.66 -11.86 -12.48
N LEU A 44 -9.95 -10.96 -11.55
CA LEU A 44 -11.23 -10.29 -11.38
C LEU A 44 -11.00 -8.78 -11.38
N THR A 45 -11.98 -8.02 -11.87
CA THR A 45 -11.99 -6.57 -11.77
C THR A 45 -13.22 -6.11 -10.98
N VAL A 46 -12.99 -5.43 -9.86
CA VAL A 46 -14.04 -4.84 -9.02
C VAL A 46 -13.80 -3.33 -8.96
N ASN A 47 -14.51 -2.57 -9.80
CA ASN A 47 -14.40 -1.11 -9.80
C ASN A 47 -15.08 -0.55 -8.55
N ILE A 48 -14.32 0.15 -7.70
CA ILE A 48 -14.83 0.75 -6.46
C ILE A 48 -15.33 2.18 -6.65
N GLY A 49 -15.24 2.76 -7.85
CA GLY A 49 -15.51 4.18 -8.11
C GLY A 49 -16.91 4.62 -7.74
N ASP A 50 -17.93 3.86 -8.13
CA ASP A 50 -19.32 4.19 -7.81
C ASP A 50 -19.58 4.06 -6.31
N THR A 51 -19.01 3.05 -5.66
CA THR A 51 -19.10 2.87 -4.20
C THR A 51 -18.41 4.03 -3.46
N TYR A 52 -17.23 4.45 -3.93
CA TYR A 52 -16.52 5.60 -3.36
C TYR A 52 -17.36 6.89 -3.47
N LYS A 53 -17.94 7.13 -4.66
CA LYS A 53 -18.81 8.29 -4.89
C LYS A 53 -20.03 8.27 -3.99
N ALA A 54 -20.76 7.16 -3.93
CA ALA A 54 -21.95 7.01 -3.10
C ALA A 54 -21.65 7.19 -1.61
N LEU A 55 -20.54 6.60 -1.11
CA LEU A 55 -20.11 6.76 0.27
C LEU A 55 -19.75 8.22 0.58
N THR A 56 -18.99 8.87 -0.33
CA THR A 56 -18.59 10.28 -0.16
C THR A 56 -19.83 11.17 -0.08
N GLU A 57 -20.79 10.99 -0.98
CA GLU A 57 -22.04 11.74 -0.98
C GLU A 57 -22.83 11.53 0.32
N ALA A 58 -22.98 10.28 0.75
CA ALA A 58 -23.67 9.95 1.99
C ALA A 58 -23.00 10.58 3.24
N VAL A 59 -21.67 10.58 3.31
CA VAL A 59 -20.93 11.23 4.40
C VAL A 59 -21.13 12.74 4.37
N TYR A 60 -20.99 13.36 3.19
CA TYR A 60 -21.11 14.82 3.05
C TYR A 60 -22.51 15.33 3.37
N VAL A 61 -23.55 14.68 2.87
CA VAL A 61 -24.95 15.07 3.15
C VAL A 61 -25.22 15.15 4.66
N ASN A 62 -24.64 14.23 5.44
CA ASN A 62 -24.83 14.21 6.88
C ASN A 62 -23.93 15.20 7.66
N LEU A 63 -22.94 15.81 7.00
CA LEU A 63 -22.05 16.82 7.60
C LEU A 63 -22.34 18.25 7.10
N MET A 64 -23.35 18.42 6.24
CA MET A 64 -23.66 19.73 5.61
C MET A 64 -24.02 20.80 6.62
N ASP A 65 -24.70 20.45 7.70
CA ASP A 65 -25.03 21.41 8.77
C ASP A 65 -23.77 21.92 9.46
N ASP A 66 -22.79 21.04 9.73
CA ASP A 66 -21.52 21.44 10.34
C ASP A 66 -20.69 22.30 9.40
N VAL A 67 -20.71 22.03 8.10
CA VAL A 67 -20.08 22.87 7.07
C VAL A 67 -20.77 24.24 7.01
N SER A 68 -22.10 24.27 7.01
CA SER A 68 -22.89 25.52 6.95
C SER A 68 -22.69 26.38 8.20
N ASN A 69 -22.44 25.77 9.35
CA ASN A 69 -22.13 26.45 10.60
C ASN A 69 -20.64 26.82 10.76
N GLY A 70 -19.80 26.56 9.75
CA GLY A 70 -18.36 26.86 9.77
C GLY A 70 -17.52 25.99 10.70
N ILE A 71 -18.08 24.86 11.18
CA ILE A 71 -17.37 23.89 12.03
C ILE A 71 -16.40 23.06 11.17
N LEU A 72 -16.79 22.74 9.94
CA LEU A 72 -16.00 21.98 8.97
C LEU A 72 -15.76 22.80 7.70
N ASN A 73 -14.61 22.59 7.07
CA ASN A 73 -14.31 23.13 5.75
C ASN A 73 -15.12 22.40 4.67
N ASN A 74 -15.50 23.12 3.62
CA ASN A 74 -16.23 22.54 2.47
C ASN A 74 -15.31 21.76 1.50
N GLU A 75 -14.08 21.48 1.90
CA GLU A 75 -13.10 20.73 1.08
C GLU A 75 -12.94 19.31 1.60
N ILE A 76 -12.88 18.35 0.68
CA ILE A 76 -12.55 16.95 1.01
C ILE A 76 -11.10 16.91 1.47
N PRO A 77 -10.81 16.54 2.74
CA PRO A 77 -9.43 16.43 3.21
C PRO A 77 -8.65 15.39 2.39
N ASN A 78 -7.38 15.69 2.10
CA ASN A 78 -6.52 14.76 1.37
C ASN A 78 -6.49 13.36 2.04
N GLN A 79 -6.49 13.31 3.37
CA GLN A 79 -6.54 12.05 4.11
C GLN A 79 -7.81 11.21 3.80
N TYR A 80 -8.95 11.86 3.54
CA TYR A 80 -10.17 11.16 3.14
C TYR A 80 -10.01 10.58 1.73
N SER A 81 -9.56 11.39 0.78
CA SER A 81 -9.43 11.00 -0.63
C SER A 81 -8.38 9.90 -0.87
N THR A 82 -7.37 9.79 0.00
CA THR A 82 -6.35 8.74 -0.08
C THR A 82 -6.76 7.48 0.68
N ASN A 83 -7.25 7.59 1.92
CA ASN A 83 -7.51 6.45 2.78
C ASN A 83 -8.84 5.73 2.48
N THR A 84 -9.86 6.46 2.05
CA THR A 84 -11.18 5.85 1.80
C THR A 84 -11.16 4.86 0.64
N PRO A 85 -10.52 5.15 -0.52
CA PRO A 85 -10.35 4.14 -1.56
C PRO A 85 -9.59 2.90 -1.13
N ALA A 86 -8.53 3.04 -0.31
CA ALA A 86 -7.78 1.90 0.22
C ALA A 86 -8.66 1.00 1.11
N ARG A 87 -9.50 1.58 1.96
CA ARG A 87 -10.46 0.83 2.80
C ARG A 87 -11.56 0.17 1.98
N LEU A 88 -12.06 0.81 0.93
CA LEU A 88 -13.03 0.20 0.02
C LEU A 88 -12.41 -0.99 -0.75
N ARG A 89 -11.16 -0.88 -1.17
CA ARG A 89 -10.43 -2.01 -1.77
C ARG A 89 -10.30 -3.17 -0.79
N MET A 90 -9.94 -2.91 0.46
CA MET A 90 -9.89 -3.93 1.51
C MET A 90 -11.25 -4.62 1.66
N THR A 91 -12.32 -3.86 1.79
CA THR A 91 -13.68 -4.40 1.93
C THR A 91 -14.07 -5.28 0.72
N ALA A 92 -13.83 -4.80 -0.50
CA ALA A 92 -14.10 -5.56 -1.72
C ALA A 92 -13.28 -6.85 -1.79
N LEU A 93 -11.99 -6.79 -1.43
CA LEU A 93 -11.09 -7.93 -1.45
C LEU A 93 -11.50 -9.02 -0.44
N TYR A 94 -11.86 -8.63 0.79
CA TYR A 94 -12.40 -9.58 1.77
C TYR A 94 -13.76 -10.14 1.36
N GLY A 95 -14.62 -9.36 0.68
CA GLY A 95 -15.86 -9.85 0.10
C GLY A 95 -15.63 -10.93 -0.95
N VAL A 96 -14.69 -10.72 -1.87
CA VAL A 96 -14.29 -11.72 -2.87
C VAL A 96 -13.70 -12.96 -2.18
N ALA A 97 -12.82 -12.77 -1.19
CA ALA A 97 -12.22 -13.87 -0.45
C ALA A 97 -13.28 -14.71 0.29
N ALA A 98 -14.27 -14.09 0.91
CA ALA A 98 -15.36 -14.79 1.58
C ALA A 98 -16.20 -15.64 0.62
N ILE A 99 -16.53 -15.11 -0.57
CA ILE A 99 -17.30 -15.82 -1.59
C ILE A 99 -16.51 -17.04 -2.14
N LEU A 100 -15.18 -16.89 -2.29
CA LEU A 100 -14.33 -17.93 -2.84
C LEU A 100 -13.76 -18.90 -1.79
N GLY A 101 -14.05 -18.69 -0.49
CA GLY A 101 -13.46 -19.47 0.60
C GLY A 101 -11.95 -19.26 0.76
N GLY A 102 -11.45 -18.09 0.31
CA GLY A 102 -10.02 -17.77 0.26
C GLY A 102 -9.53 -16.97 1.46
N ARG A 103 -8.26 -16.56 1.37
CA ARG A 103 -7.57 -15.66 2.31
C ARG A 103 -6.97 -14.48 1.57
N VAL A 104 -6.93 -13.33 2.22
CA VAL A 104 -6.31 -12.12 1.68
C VAL A 104 -4.83 -12.11 2.05
N LEU A 105 -3.96 -11.94 1.06
CA LEU A 105 -2.54 -11.70 1.28
C LEU A 105 -2.27 -10.20 1.38
N ASN A 106 -1.66 -9.78 2.48
CA ASN A 106 -1.13 -8.44 2.61
C ASN A 106 0.09 -8.26 1.71
N THR A 107 0.29 -7.07 1.17
CA THR A 107 1.39 -6.74 0.26
C THR A 107 2.36 -5.70 0.84
N GLY A 108 2.16 -5.27 2.09
CA GLY A 108 3.04 -4.37 2.80
C GLY A 108 4.39 -5.02 3.10
N ASN A 109 5.44 -4.24 3.07
CA ASN A 109 6.81 -4.63 3.33
C ASN A 109 7.39 -3.89 4.55
N ARG A 110 8.55 -4.32 5.02
CA ARG A 110 9.19 -3.76 6.23
C ARG A 110 9.51 -2.27 6.12
N SER A 111 9.93 -1.80 4.94
CA SER A 111 10.29 -0.39 4.74
C SER A 111 9.07 0.52 4.82
N GLU A 112 7.93 0.09 4.28
CA GLU A 112 6.64 0.78 4.41
C GLU A 112 6.16 0.78 5.87
N ASP A 113 6.27 -0.34 6.57
CA ASP A 113 5.87 -0.47 7.97
C ASP A 113 6.67 0.46 8.89
N VAL A 114 7.99 0.57 8.70
CA VAL A 114 8.84 1.48 9.48
C VAL A 114 8.40 2.94 9.34
N LEU A 115 7.95 3.34 8.17
CA LEU A 115 7.45 4.70 7.92
C LEU A 115 5.95 4.87 8.21
N GLY A 116 5.25 3.78 8.46
CA GLY A 116 3.80 3.77 8.55
C GLY A 116 3.14 4.22 7.24
N PHE A 117 3.79 3.96 6.11
CA PHE A 117 3.33 4.33 4.77
C PHE A 117 2.29 3.33 4.26
N SER A 118 1.17 3.29 4.95
CA SER A 118 0.01 2.44 4.64
C SER A 118 -1.26 3.04 5.24
N THR A 119 -2.40 2.62 4.75
CA THR A 119 -3.70 2.97 5.32
C THR A 119 -4.14 1.90 6.32
N PHE A 120 -4.27 2.31 7.59
CA PHE A 120 -4.78 1.46 8.66
C PHE A 120 -6.20 0.97 8.32
N TYR A 121 -6.42 -0.36 8.37
CA TYR A 121 -7.63 -1.03 7.87
C TYR A 121 -7.91 -0.83 6.38
N GLY A 122 -6.90 -0.49 5.59
CA GLY A 122 -6.94 -0.44 4.13
C GLY A 122 -5.96 -1.45 3.54
N ASP A 123 -4.93 -0.96 2.89
CA ASP A 123 -3.85 -1.76 2.32
C ASP A 123 -2.97 -2.45 3.38
N SER A 124 -2.97 -1.98 4.65
CA SER A 124 -2.33 -2.70 5.76
C SER A 124 -3.06 -3.98 6.16
N ALA A 125 -4.28 -4.22 5.70
CA ALA A 125 -5.07 -5.38 6.08
C ALA A 125 -4.70 -6.62 5.26
N GLY A 126 -4.72 -7.78 5.92
CA GLY A 126 -4.49 -9.08 5.30
C GLY A 126 -4.63 -10.20 6.32
N SER A 127 -4.82 -11.43 5.85
CA SER A 127 -4.84 -12.61 6.72
C SER A 127 -3.43 -12.99 7.17
N TYR A 128 -2.43 -12.72 6.34
CA TYR A 128 -1.00 -12.77 6.62
C TYR A 128 -0.21 -12.00 5.56
N GLY A 129 1.00 -11.55 5.93
CA GLY A 129 1.88 -10.76 5.08
C GLY A 129 3.15 -11.53 4.69
N PRO A 130 3.23 -12.09 3.48
CA PRO A 130 4.36 -12.93 3.09
C PRO A 130 5.68 -12.16 2.91
N ILE A 131 5.63 -10.83 2.85
CA ILE A 131 6.80 -9.96 2.66
C ILE A 131 6.96 -8.90 3.77
N CYS A 132 6.21 -8.99 4.86
CA CYS A 132 6.20 -7.97 5.92
C CYS A 132 7.56 -7.79 6.63
N ASP A 133 8.41 -8.81 6.64
CA ASP A 133 9.75 -8.76 7.25
C ASP A 133 10.86 -8.36 6.27
N TYR A 134 10.53 -8.24 4.98
CA TYR A 134 11.51 -7.92 3.94
C TYR A 134 11.45 -6.44 3.57
N THR A 135 12.63 -5.84 3.36
CA THR A 135 12.76 -4.46 2.87
C THR A 135 12.41 -4.38 1.38
N VAL A 136 12.21 -3.16 0.85
CA VAL A 136 11.93 -2.96 -0.59
C VAL A 136 13.03 -3.57 -1.46
N SER A 137 14.31 -3.39 -1.10
CA SER A 137 15.44 -3.94 -1.84
C SER A 137 15.44 -5.47 -1.85
N GLU A 138 15.13 -6.10 -0.71
CA GLU A 138 15.00 -7.55 -0.59
C GLU A 138 13.77 -8.08 -1.37
N VAL A 139 12.64 -7.39 -1.33
CA VAL A 139 11.45 -7.74 -2.11
C VAL A 139 11.74 -7.71 -3.61
N ARG A 140 12.52 -6.72 -4.09
CA ARG A 140 12.98 -6.68 -5.49
C ARG A 140 13.83 -7.89 -5.85
N GLN A 141 14.80 -8.24 -4.99
CA GLN A 141 15.64 -9.44 -5.19
C GLN A 141 14.79 -10.73 -5.22
N ILE A 142 13.85 -10.88 -4.31
CA ILE A 142 12.91 -12.01 -4.29
C ILE A 142 12.11 -12.06 -5.59
N GLY A 143 11.59 -10.94 -6.07
CA GLY A 143 10.85 -10.85 -7.32
C GLY A 143 11.67 -11.33 -8.53
N LEU A 144 12.90 -10.86 -8.67
CA LEU A 144 13.82 -11.28 -9.72
C LEU A 144 14.16 -12.77 -9.62
N ALA A 145 14.45 -13.26 -8.41
CA ALA A 145 14.73 -14.68 -8.16
C ALA A 145 13.56 -15.62 -8.48
N LEU A 146 12.32 -15.10 -8.40
CA LEU A 146 11.10 -15.82 -8.78
C LEU A 146 10.82 -15.76 -10.29
N GLY A 147 11.62 -15.03 -11.07
CA GLY A 147 11.42 -14.87 -12.50
C GLY A 147 10.34 -13.85 -12.88
N ALA A 148 9.98 -12.95 -11.99
CA ALA A 148 9.10 -11.84 -12.34
C ALA A 148 9.80 -10.86 -13.29
N PRO A 149 9.07 -10.24 -14.25
CA PRO A 149 9.67 -9.29 -15.19
C PRO A 149 10.36 -8.14 -14.46
N GLU A 150 11.58 -7.85 -14.85
CA GLU A 150 12.43 -6.82 -14.23
C GLU A 150 11.75 -5.44 -14.25
N ASP A 151 11.11 -5.07 -15.35
CA ASP A 151 10.39 -3.81 -15.50
C ASP A 151 9.23 -3.64 -14.50
N LEU A 152 8.58 -4.75 -14.10
CA LEU A 152 7.53 -4.73 -13.07
C LEU A 152 8.09 -4.78 -11.63
N VAL A 153 9.23 -5.44 -11.44
CA VAL A 153 9.87 -5.55 -10.12
C VAL A 153 10.58 -4.25 -9.76
N MET A 154 11.27 -3.64 -10.73
CA MET A 154 12.05 -2.42 -10.54
C MET A 154 11.25 -1.13 -10.73
N LYS A 155 9.96 -1.24 -11.09
CA LYS A 155 9.08 -0.07 -11.19
C LYS A 155 9.09 0.71 -9.87
N ALA A 156 9.22 2.03 -9.96
CA ALA A 156 9.16 2.88 -8.77
C ALA A 156 7.81 2.69 -8.05
N PRO A 157 7.82 2.50 -6.72
CA PRO A 157 6.58 2.40 -5.95
C PRO A 157 5.72 3.66 -6.13
N ASP A 158 4.45 3.45 -6.45
CA ASP A 158 3.46 4.50 -6.66
C ASP A 158 2.08 3.93 -6.32
N ASP A 159 1.36 4.62 -5.45
CA ASP A 159 0.00 4.26 -5.05
C ASP A 159 -1.05 4.57 -6.14
N GLY A 160 -0.64 5.24 -7.22
CA GLY A 160 -1.51 5.65 -8.33
C GLY A 160 -2.48 6.78 -7.97
N MET A 161 -2.34 7.41 -6.81
CA MET A 161 -3.29 8.40 -6.31
C MET A 161 -2.74 9.82 -6.27
N CYS A 162 -1.44 9.98 -6.03
CA CYS A 162 -0.82 11.28 -5.74
C CYS A 162 -0.07 11.91 -6.92
N GLY A 163 0.08 11.21 -8.05
CA GLY A 163 0.82 11.71 -9.23
C GLY A 163 2.34 11.88 -8.99
N SER A 164 2.87 11.34 -7.88
CA SER A 164 4.28 11.32 -7.51
C SER A 164 4.61 9.98 -6.88
N THR A 165 5.88 9.56 -6.97
CA THR A 165 6.33 8.30 -6.35
C THR A 165 6.32 8.38 -4.82
N ASP A 166 6.27 7.23 -4.16
CA ASP A 166 6.32 7.12 -2.70
C ASP A 166 7.56 7.80 -2.14
N GLU A 167 8.73 7.60 -2.76
CA GLU A 167 9.99 8.24 -2.35
C GLU A 167 9.92 9.76 -2.44
N GLN A 168 9.27 10.32 -3.46
CA GLN A 168 9.06 11.77 -3.58
C GLN A 168 8.14 12.31 -2.49
N ASN A 169 7.09 11.58 -2.15
CA ASN A 169 6.17 11.95 -1.08
C ASN A 169 6.86 11.90 0.28
N LEU A 170 7.61 10.83 0.55
CA LEU A 170 8.37 10.64 1.78
C LEU A 170 9.51 11.66 1.93
N SER A 171 10.21 11.98 0.84
CA SER A 171 11.22 13.03 0.82
C SER A 171 10.67 14.38 1.29
N LYS A 172 9.47 14.74 0.83
CA LYS A 172 8.78 15.97 1.27
C LYS A 172 8.31 15.88 2.72
N GLN A 173 7.67 14.76 3.09
CA GLN A 173 7.12 14.56 4.43
C GLN A 173 8.20 14.56 5.51
N LEU A 174 9.33 13.90 5.26
CA LEU A 174 10.46 13.82 6.17
C LEU A 174 11.39 15.03 6.10
N ASN A 175 11.24 15.89 5.08
CA ASN A 175 12.21 16.93 4.73
C ASN A 175 13.63 16.35 4.59
N ILE A 176 13.75 15.23 3.89
CA ILE A 176 15.01 14.56 3.58
C ILE A 176 15.22 14.60 2.07
N PRO A 177 16.09 15.48 1.55
CA PRO A 177 16.40 15.53 0.13
C PRO A 177 16.96 14.18 -0.35
N ASN A 178 16.54 13.75 -1.55
CA ASN A 178 16.99 12.48 -2.14
C ASN A 178 16.72 11.24 -1.26
N PHE A 179 15.60 11.25 -0.53
CA PHE A 179 15.15 10.05 0.17
C PHE A 179 14.93 8.92 -0.84
N THR A 180 15.45 7.73 -0.52
CA THR A 180 15.20 6.49 -1.25
C THR A 180 14.95 5.33 -0.28
N TYR A 181 14.19 4.35 -0.73
CA TYR A 181 14.00 3.13 0.04
C TYR A 181 15.33 2.38 0.24
N GLU A 182 16.25 2.41 -0.72
CA GLU A 182 17.57 1.77 -0.58
C GLU A 182 18.35 2.33 0.62
N ARG A 183 18.39 3.65 0.79
CA ARG A 183 19.00 4.29 1.96
C ARG A 183 18.31 3.89 3.27
N LEU A 184 16.97 3.83 3.26
CA LEU A 184 16.19 3.40 4.41
C LEU A 184 16.46 1.93 4.75
N ASP A 185 16.58 1.06 3.75
CA ASP A 185 16.83 -0.36 3.92
C ASP A 185 18.19 -0.62 4.59
N HIS A 186 19.24 0.15 4.21
CA HIS A 186 20.52 0.12 4.92
C HIS A 186 20.37 0.50 6.39
N LEU A 187 19.58 1.53 6.70
CA LEU A 187 19.29 1.90 8.09
C LEU A 187 18.57 0.78 8.84
N ILE A 188 17.53 0.18 8.25
CA ILE A 188 16.74 -0.91 8.86
C ILE A 188 17.64 -2.13 9.12
N ARG A 189 18.53 -2.48 8.21
CA ARG A 189 19.43 -3.64 8.33
C ARG A 189 20.71 -3.33 9.10
N ARG A 190 20.92 -2.08 9.53
CA ARG A 190 22.13 -1.58 10.17
C ARG A 190 23.40 -1.74 9.30
N GLU A 191 23.23 -1.59 8.01
CA GLU A 191 24.26 -1.68 6.97
C GLU A 191 24.58 -0.30 6.39
N MET A 192 24.41 0.75 7.23
CA MET A 192 24.56 2.14 6.81
C MET A 192 25.98 2.47 6.36
N ASN A 193 26.06 3.18 5.26
CA ASN A 193 27.24 3.91 4.83
C ASN A 193 27.21 5.35 5.37
N GLU A 194 28.37 6.01 5.46
CA GLU A 194 28.51 7.40 5.95
C GLU A 194 27.67 8.43 5.17
N VAL A 195 27.23 8.07 3.96
CA VAL A 195 26.45 8.93 3.06
C VAL A 195 24.93 8.69 3.11
N ASP A 196 24.47 7.69 3.87
CA ASP A 196 23.04 7.34 3.83
C ASP A 196 22.17 8.38 4.51
N PHE A 197 22.39 8.66 5.79
CA PHE A 197 21.61 9.66 6.54
C PHE A 197 22.47 10.37 7.59
N THR A 198 22.21 11.65 7.79
CA THR A 198 22.71 12.40 8.93
C THR A 198 21.95 12.00 10.20
N VAL A 199 22.51 12.34 11.37
CA VAL A 199 21.87 12.08 12.67
C VAL A 199 20.49 12.75 12.75
N ASP A 200 20.35 13.97 12.21
CA ASP A 200 19.08 14.69 12.21
C ASP A 200 18.04 14.04 11.31
N GLU A 201 18.45 13.48 10.18
CA GLU A 201 17.57 12.73 9.29
C GLU A 201 17.09 11.42 9.94
N ILE A 202 18.00 10.71 10.60
CA ILE A 202 17.65 9.51 11.40
C ILE A 202 16.62 9.86 12.47
N ASN A 203 16.83 10.94 13.22
CA ASN A 203 15.89 11.37 14.24
C ASN A 203 14.49 11.62 13.66
N ARG A 204 14.37 12.27 12.49
CA ARG A 204 13.08 12.48 11.82
C ARG A 204 12.42 11.17 11.40
N ILE A 205 13.20 10.18 10.93
CA ILE A 205 12.68 8.84 10.60
C ILE A 205 12.17 8.15 11.88
N VAL A 206 12.93 8.21 12.97
CA VAL A 206 12.54 7.61 14.26
C VAL A 206 11.29 8.30 14.85
N GLU A 207 11.18 9.61 14.74
CA GLU A 207 9.98 10.35 15.16
C GLU A 207 8.76 9.91 14.34
N LEU A 208 8.89 9.78 13.02
CA LEU A 208 7.81 9.29 12.17
C LEU A 208 7.43 7.86 12.55
N TYR A 209 8.39 6.95 12.74
CA TYR A 209 8.16 5.60 13.21
C TYR A 209 7.35 5.59 14.50
N ASN A 210 7.80 6.31 15.52
CA ASN A 210 7.12 6.36 16.81
C ASN A 210 5.68 6.91 16.71
N LYS A 211 5.45 7.87 15.83
CA LYS A 211 4.12 8.41 15.55
C LYS A 211 3.21 7.41 14.84
N MET A 212 3.77 6.56 13.97
CA MET A 212 3.00 5.68 13.08
C MET A 212 2.96 4.21 13.51
N LYS A 213 3.78 3.79 14.47
CA LYS A 213 3.90 2.38 14.90
C LYS A 213 2.58 1.75 15.35
N PHE A 214 1.59 2.56 15.77
CA PHE A 214 0.26 2.05 16.09
C PHE A 214 -0.43 1.34 14.91
N LYS A 215 0.01 1.58 13.68
CA LYS A 215 -0.53 0.91 12.48
C LYS A 215 -0.09 -0.54 12.34
N ILE A 216 1.02 -0.90 12.97
CA ILE A 216 1.63 -2.24 12.92
C ILE A 216 1.58 -2.96 14.27
N GLU A 217 1.44 -2.23 15.37
CA GLU A 217 1.27 -2.82 16.69
C GLU A 217 -0.18 -3.23 16.90
N ILE A 218 -0.40 -4.48 17.31
CA ILE A 218 -1.73 -4.91 17.77
C ILE A 218 -2.04 -4.11 19.03
N ILE A 219 -3.12 -3.33 19.01
CA ILE A 219 -3.61 -2.67 20.23
C ILE A 219 -4.04 -3.77 21.19
N GLN A 220 -3.16 -4.11 22.13
CA GLN A 220 -3.56 -4.91 23.27
C GLN A 220 -4.39 -3.98 24.18
N MET A 221 -5.68 -4.27 24.27
CA MET A 221 -6.50 -3.64 25.29
C MET A 221 -6.02 -4.15 26.66
N PRO A 222 -5.88 -3.25 27.65
CA PRO A 222 -5.48 -3.64 29.01
C PRO A 222 -6.50 -4.54 29.67
#